data_8fbef6bbb900e49f66643407acdf8275
#
_entry.id   8fbef6bbb900e49f66643407acdf8275
#
_cell.length_a   1.000
_cell.length_b   1.000
_cell.length_c   1.000
_cell.angle_alpha   90.00
_cell.angle_beta   90.00
_cell.angle_gamma   90.00
#
_symmetry.space_group_name_H-M   'P 1'
#
loop_
_entity.id
_entity.type
_entity.pdbx_description
1 polymer ?
#
loop_
_entity_poly.entity_id
_entity_poly.type
_entity_poly.pdbx_seq_one_letter_code
_entity_poly.pdbx_strand_id
1 'polypeptide(L)'
;MQVKNISFSSYNVKDFNDDKIAAIKYLFKNSTFLLLQETWLNEKEFVRKFKSEISEESECISANKMDHVDFKRGRRYGGVSICYHSNIKCKVENIPTRSKCICAQKITIDDIILLLINVYMPSSDDADDLDAYSSILQEISSICVKNLTPMIIIGGDWNADPCRNDGRTRLFKDFIRHENLCNALDLDISNVPYTFSTKNRNREIMT
;
A
#
# COMPACT_ATOMS: atom_id res chain seq x y z
N MET A 1 -12.42 -4.36 -21.84
CA MET A 1 -13.09 -3.14 -21.30
C MET A 1 -12.10 -2.00 -21.44
N GLN A 2 -12.46 -0.93 -22.13
CA GLN A 2 -11.63 0.29 -22.21
C GLN A 2 -11.73 0.99 -20.87
N VAL A 3 -10.60 1.16 -20.16
CA VAL A 3 -10.59 1.82 -18.85
C VAL A 3 -10.65 3.32 -19.08
N LYS A 4 -11.83 3.93 -18.98
CA LYS A 4 -11.99 5.39 -19.12
C LYS A 4 -11.39 6.19 -17.96
N ASN A 5 -11.38 5.59 -16.75
CA ASN A 5 -10.82 6.20 -15.54
C ASN A 5 -10.07 5.10 -14.76
N ILE A 6 -8.84 5.37 -14.35
CA ILE A 6 -8.07 4.50 -13.47
C ILE A 6 -8.31 4.98 -12.04
N SER A 7 -8.83 4.12 -11.19
CA SER A 7 -9.12 4.42 -9.79
C SER A 7 -8.31 3.53 -8.85
N PHE A 8 -7.89 4.11 -7.73
CA PHE A 8 -7.09 3.45 -6.71
C PHE A 8 -7.82 3.52 -5.37
N SER A 9 -7.82 2.42 -4.63
CA SER A 9 -8.24 2.40 -3.23
C SER A 9 -7.13 1.82 -2.38
N SER A 10 -6.94 2.38 -1.18
CA SER A 10 -6.00 1.87 -0.19
C SER A 10 -6.74 1.57 1.11
N TYR A 11 -6.44 0.42 1.73
CA TYR A 11 -7.10 -0.01 2.97
C TYR A 11 -6.17 -0.85 3.84
N ASN A 12 -5.85 -0.33 5.05
CA ASN A 12 -5.22 -1.13 6.09
C ASN A 12 -6.29 -2.01 6.75
N VAL A 13 -6.22 -3.33 6.51
CA VAL A 13 -7.25 -4.27 6.93
C VAL A 13 -7.09 -4.76 8.36
N LYS A 14 -5.89 -4.63 8.97
CA LYS A 14 -5.58 -5.12 10.32
C LYS A 14 -6.09 -6.54 10.55
N ASP A 15 -5.60 -7.48 9.76
CA ASP A 15 -6.06 -8.86 9.62
C ASP A 15 -7.15 -9.05 8.54
N PHE A 16 -6.82 -9.88 7.54
CA PHE A 16 -7.77 -10.25 6.49
C PHE A 16 -8.71 -11.36 7.00
N ASN A 17 -9.63 -10.99 7.87
CA ASN A 17 -10.65 -11.86 8.45
C ASN A 17 -12.03 -11.62 7.83
N ASP A 18 -13.04 -12.41 8.26
CA ASP A 18 -14.37 -12.42 7.66
C ASP A 18 -15.12 -11.09 7.84
N ASP A 19 -14.85 -10.35 8.92
CA ASP A 19 -15.45 -9.03 9.18
C ASP A 19 -15.05 -7.98 8.14
N LYS A 20 -13.92 -8.18 7.44
CA LYS A 20 -13.38 -7.26 6.45
C LYS A 20 -13.80 -7.58 5.01
N ILE A 21 -14.29 -8.80 4.75
CA ILE A 21 -14.62 -9.28 3.40
C ILE A 21 -15.58 -8.35 2.68
N ALA A 22 -16.63 -7.89 3.36
CA ALA A 22 -17.63 -7.01 2.73
C ALA A 22 -17.02 -5.66 2.27
N ALA A 23 -16.18 -5.06 3.12
CA ALA A 23 -15.48 -3.81 2.79
C ALA A 23 -14.47 -4.01 1.64
N ILE A 24 -13.69 -5.09 1.69
CA ILE A 24 -12.72 -5.42 0.63
C ILE A 24 -13.45 -5.66 -0.70
N LYS A 25 -14.55 -6.43 -0.71
CA LYS A 25 -15.38 -6.64 -1.92
C LYS A 25 -15.89 -5.33 -2.50
N TYR A 26 -16.39 -4.44 -1.62
CA TYR A 26 -16.89 -3.13 -2.05
C TYR A 26 -15.77 -2.30 -2.69
N LEU A 27 -14.61 -2.20 -2.05
CA LEU A 27 -13.46 -1.45 -2.57
C LEU A 27 -12.94 -2.08 -3.88
N PHE A 28 -12.80 -3.41 -3.94
CA PHE A 28 -12.32 -4.10 -5.13
C PHE A 28 -13.24 -3.90 -6.33
N LYS A 29 -14.57 -3.96 -6.11
CA LYS A 29 -15.57 -3.72 -7.16
C LYS A 29 -15.51 -2.29 -7.72
N ASN A 30 -15.15 -1.30 -6.89
CA ASN A 30 -15.19 0.12 -7.24
C ASN A 30 -13.81 0.72 -7.57
N SER A 31 -12.76 -0.10 -7.63
CA SER A 31 -11.40 0.34 -7.93
C SER A 31 -10.80 -0.43 -9.09
N THR A 32 -9.96 0.23 -9.87
CA THR A 32 -9.11 -0.44 -10.85
C THR A 32 -8.00 -1.22 -10.15
N PHE A 33 -7.38 -0.60 -9.15
CA PHE A 33 -6.36 -1.20 -8.29
C PHE A 33 -6.71 -1.03 -6.82
N LEU A 34 -6.59 -2.10 -6.04
CA LEU A 34 -6.79 -2.12 -4.60
C LEU A 34 -5.47 -2.41 -3.90
N LEU A 35 -5.05 -1.51 -3.01
CA LEU A 35 -3.87 -1.59 -2.19
C LEU A 35 -4.29 -2.00 -0.77
N LEU A 36 -3.78 -3.14 -0.27
CA LEU A 36 -4.08 -3.64 1.06
C LEU A 36 -2.83 -3.68 1.92
N GLN A 37 -2.95 -3.30 3.19
CA GLN A 37 -1.89 -3.34 4.19
C GLN A 37 -2.37 -4.14 5.40
N GLU A 38 -1.43 -4.67 6.17
CA GLU A 38 -1.67 -5.52 7.35
C GLU A 38 -2.61 -6.70 7.05
N THR A 39 -2.36 -7.41 5.95
CA THR A 39 -3.17 -8.57 5.57
C THR A 39 -2.98 -9.75 6.52
N TRP A 40 -1.86 -9.84 7.24
CA TRP A 40 -1.46 -10.88 8.19
C TRP A 40 -1.45 -12.29 7.60
N LEU A 41 -1.31 -12.38 6.28
CA LEU A 41 -1.23 -13.62 5.52
C LEU A 41 0.10 -13.69 4.78
N ASN A 42 0.68 -14.88 4.63
CA ASN A 42 1.76 -15.06 3.68
C ASN A 42 1.24 -14.97 2.24
N GLU A 43 2.14 -14.84 1.26
CA GLU A 43 1.78 -14.62 -0.13
C GLU A 43 0.79 -15.67 -0.65
N LYS A 44 1.06 -16.95 -0.42
CA LYS A 44 0.22 -18.06 -0.93
C LYS A 44 -1.16 -18.08 -0.26
N GLU A 45 -1.21 -17.87 1.05
CA GLU A 45 -2.46 -17.78 1.80
C GLU A 45 -3.29 -16.59 1.34
N PHE A 46 -2.65 -15.43 1.14
CA PHE A 46 -3.33 -14.22 0.67
C PHE A 46 -3.97 -14.44 -0.70
N VAL A 47 -3.21 -14.86 -1.69
CA VAL A 47 -3.72 -15.06 -3.06
C VAL A 47 -4.87 -16.06 -3.07
N ARG A 48 -4.73 -17.19 -2.35
CA ARG A 48 -5.78 -18.19 -2.24
C ARG A 48 -7.05 -17.61 -1.61
N LYS A 49 -6.93 -16.94 -0.45
CA LYS A 49 -8.08 -16.38 0.26
C LYS A 49 -8.72 -15.25 -0.53
N PHE A 50 -7.94 -14.39 -1.18
CA PHE A 50 -8.48 -13.32 -2.01
C PHE A 50 -9.29 -13.87 -3.18
N LYS A 51 -8.79 -14.89 -3.88
CA LYS A 51 -9.50 -15.52 -4.99
C LYS A 51 -10.79 -16.21 -4.52
N SER A 52 -10.76 -16.94 -3.40
CA SER A 52 -11.96 -17.65 -2.90
C SER A 52 -13.02 -16.71 -2.31
N GLU A 53 -12.60 -15.67 -1.58
CA GLU A 53 -13.53 -14.85 -0.80
C GLU A 53 -13.92 -13.55 -1.49
N ILE A 54 -13.05 -12.98 -2.33
CA ILE A 54 -13.28 -11.67 -2.96
C ILE A 54 -13.65 -11.83 -4.42
N SER A 55 -12.75 -12.40 -5.25
CA SER A 55 -13.00 -12.61 -6.66
C SER A 55 -12.04 -13.63 -7.27
N GLU A 56 -12.57 -14.68 -7.91
CA GLU A 56 -11.78 -15.63 -8.71
C GLU A 56 -11.09 -14.92 -9.89
N GLU A 57 -11.75 -13.91 -10.45
CA GLU A 57 -11.25 -13.09 -11.56
C GLU A 57 -10.36 -11.95 -11.04
N SER A 58 -9.36 -12.29 -10.22
CA SER A 58 -8.41 -11.32 -9.68
C SER A 58 -6.97 -11.76 -9.92
N GLU A 59 -6.11 -10.75 -10.12
CA GLU A 59 -4.67 -10.89 -10.04
C GLU A 59 -4.16 -10.12 -8.84
N CYS A 60 -3.24 -10.73 -8.10
CA CYS A 60 -2.69 -10.15 -6.88
C CYS A 60 -1.19 -10.41 -6.79
N ILE A 61 -0.47 -9.41 -6.29
CA ILE A 61 0.88 -9.61 -5.75
C ILE A 61 0.85 -9.29 -4.25
N SER A 62 1.63 -10.01 -3.47
CA SER A 62 1.71 -9.81 -2.02
C SER A 62 3.14 -10.00 -1.54
N ALA A 63 3.52 -9.26 -0.50
CA ALA A 63 4.77 -9.45 0.21
C ALA A 63 4.50 -9.41 1.72
N ASN A 64 5.15 -10.30 2.48
CA ASN A 64 5.02 -10.34 3.93
C ASN A 64 6.34 -10.77 4.59
N LYS A 65 6.67 -10.18 5.72
CA LYS A 65 7.82 -10.60 6.55
C LYS A 65 7.69 -12.06 7.04
N MET A 66 6.47 -12.58 7.13
CA MET A 66 6.18 -13.97 7.50
C MET A 66 6.49 -15.00 6.40
N ASP A 67 6.84 -14.57 5.19
CA ASP A 67 7.27 -15.48 4.11
C ASP A 67 8.67 -16.07 4.36
N HIS A 68 9.39 -15.61 5.40
CA HIS A 68 10.65 -16.21 5.82
C HIS A 68 10.43 -17.54 6.56
N VAL A 69 11.28 -18.53 6.25
CA VAL A 69 11.28 -19.88 6.82
C VAL A 69 11.36 -19.89 8.36
N ASP A 70 11.86 -18.81 8.95
CA ASP A 70 12.09 -18.69 10.40
C ASP A 70 10.87 -18.22 11.20
N PHE A 71 9.79 -17.82 10.55
CA PHE A 71 8.56 -17.44 11.26
C PHE A 71 7.82 -18.68 11.78
N LYS A 72 8.27 -19.20 12.92
CA LYS A 72 7.69 -20.44 13.49
C LYS A 72 6.62 -20.22 14.56
N ARG A 73 6.59 -19.07 15.24
CA ARG A 73 5.66 -18.76 16.35
C ARG A 73 5.47 -17.25 16.51
N GLY A 74 4.26 -16.84 16.91
CA GLY A 74 3.95 -15.47 17.27
C GLY A 74 2.62 -14.99 16.64
N ARG A 75 2.22 -13.76 16.98
CA ARG A 75 1.08 -13.11 16.36
C ARG A 75 1.42 -12.76 14.90
N ARG A 76 0.52 -13.05 14.00
CA ARG A 76 0.64 -12.63 12.59
C ARG A 76 0.68 -11.12 12.49
N TYR A 77 1.44 -10.58 11.56
CA TYR A 77 1.59 -9.14 11.35
C TYR A 77 2.06 -8.81 9.94
N GLY A 78 1.89 -7.55 9.54
CA GLY A 78 2.37 -7.03 8.27
C GLY A 78 1.60 -7.57 7.06
N GLY A 79 2.23 -7.52 5.91
CA GLY A 79 1.67 -7.90 4.62
C GLY A 79 1.15 -6.72 3.84
N VAL A 80 1.63 -6.57 2.61
CA VAL A 80 1.20 -5.57 1.63
C VAL A 80 0.82 -6.28 0.34
N SER A 81 -0.24 -5.82 -0.32
CA SER A 81 -0.72 -6.46 -1.54
C SER A 81 -1.29 -5.45 -2.52
N ILE A 82 -1.11 -5.71 -3.81
CA ILE A 82 -1.77 -4.99 -4.91
C ILE A 82 -2.67 -5.99 -5.62
N CYS A 83 -3.95 -5.66 -5.78
CA CYS A 83 -4.95 -6.51 -6.42
C CYS A 83 -5.69 -5.73 -7.50
N TYR A 84 -6.02 -6.41 -8.60
CA TYR A 84 -6.78 -5.85 -9.72
C TYR A 84 -7.58 -6.95 -10.43
N HIS A 85 -8.59 -6.58 -11.23
CA HIS A 85 -9.37 -7.53 -11.99
C HIS A 85 -8.58 -8.08 -13.17
N SER A 86 -8.58 -9.42 -13.37
CA SER A 86 -7.86 -10.09 -14.45
C SER A 86 -8.35 -9.72 -15.85
N ASN A 87 -9.59 -9.21 -15.97
CA ASN A 87 -10.17 -8.76 -17.23
C ASN A 87 -9.75 -7.35 -17.68
N ILE A 88 -8.96 -6.64 -16.86
CA ILE A 88 -8.40 -5.34 -17.23
C ILE A 88 -7.31 -5.56 -18.28
N LYS A 89 -7.46 -4.93 -19.43
CA LYS A 89 -6.44 -4.95 -20.49
C LYS A 89 -5.26 -4.09 -20.10
N CYS A 90 -4.34 -4.65 -19.34
CA CYS A 90 -3.08 -3.99 -18.94
C CYS A 90 -1.91 -4.97 -19.05
N LYS A 91 -0.73 -4.41 -19.29
CA LYS A 91 0.52 -5.14 -19.08
C LYS A 91 1.03 -4.78 -17.70
N VAL A 92 1.31 -5.79 -16.88
CA VAL A 92 1.83 -5.60 -15.52
C VAL A 92 3.18 -6.28 -15.40
N GLU A 93 4.16 -5.55 -14.92
CA GLU A 93 5.50 -6.03 -14.61
C GLU A 93 5.75 -5.86 -13.12
N ASN A 94 5.91 -6.99 -12.41
CA ASN A 94 6.23 -6.96 -10.98
C ASN A 94 7.68 -6.49 -10.77
N ILE A 95 7.87 -5.52 -9.89
CA ILE A 95 9.18 -4.99 -9.55
C ILE A 95 9.65 -5.69 -8.27
N PRO A 96 10.79 -6.41 -8.30
CA PRO A 96 11.35 -7.04 -7.12
C PRO A 96 11.70 -6.02 -6.04
N THR A 97 11.27 -6.27 -4.81
CA THR A 97 11.56 -5.45 -3.63
C THR A 97 12.37 -6.25 -2.62
N ARG A 98 13.28 -5.58 -1.90
CA ARG A 98 14.03 -6.17 -0.78
C ARG A 98 13.19 -6.17 0.48
N SER A 99 12.55 -5.03 0.75
CA SER A 99 11.64 -4.88 1.88
C SER A 99 10.35 -5.64 1.65
N LYS A 100 9.91 -6.37 2.65
CA LYS A 100 8.59 -7.02 2.70
C LYS A 100 7.46 -6.06 3.10
N CYS A 101 7.79 -4.78 3.24
CA CYS A 101 6.84 -3.69 3.46
C CYS A 101 6.46 -2.97 2.16
N ILE A 102 6.95 -3.43 1.00
CA ILE A 102 6.70 -2.82 -0.30
C ILE A 102 6.21 -3.88 -1.29
N CYS A 103 5.15 -3.57 -2.02
CA CYS A 103 4.82 -4.18 -3.31
C CYS A 103 4.90 -3.11 -4.40
N ALA A 104 5.52 -3.41 -5.54
CA ALA A 104 5.66 -2.46 -6.63
C ALA A 104 5.41 -3.12 -7.99
N GLN A 105 4.69 -2.40 -8.86
CA GLN A 105 4.36 -2.83 -10.22
C GLN A 105 4.53 -1.67 -11.20
N LYS A 106 5.10 -1.97 -12.38
CA LYS A 106 5.02 -1.09 -13.54
C LYS A 106 3.84 -1.56 -14.39
N ILE A 107 2.91 -0.65 -14.67
CA ILE A 107 1.64 -0.95 -15.30
C ILE A 107 1.53 -0.14 -16.58
N THR A 108 1.15 -0.79 -17.68
CA THR A 108 0.80 -0.13 -18.93
C THR A 108 -0.66 -0.42 -19.26
N ILE A 109 -1.48 0.63 -19.31
CA ILE A 109 -2.90 0.58 -19.67
C ILE A 109 -3.10 1.56 -20.81
N ASP A 110 -3.50 1.06 -21.99
CA ASP A 110 -3.55 1.84 -23.22
C ASP A 110 -2.20 2.55 -23.44
N ASP A 111 -2.19 3.89 -23.49
CA ASP A 111 -0.96 4.71 -23.66
C ASP A 111 -0.39 5.23 -22.34
N ILE A 112 -0.98 4.84 -21.20
CA ILE A 112 -0.56 5.29 -19.87
C ILE A 112 0.42 4.28 -19.29
N ILE A 113 1.62 4.76 -18.92
CA ILE A 113 2.61 3.98 -18.19
C ILE A 113 2.73 4.59 -16.78
N LEU A 114 2.47 3.78 -15.77
CA LEU A 114 2.55 4.20 -14.37
C LEU A 114 3.36 3.21 -13.53
N LEU A 115 3.99 3.73 -12.49
CA LEU A 115 4.59 2.99 -11.41
C LEU A 115 3.65 3.03 -10.21
N LEU A 116 3.14 1.86 -9.80
CA LEU A 116 2.28 1.72 -8.64
C LEU A 116 3.04 1.05 -7.50
N ILE A 117 3.10 1.71 -6.36
CA ILE A 117 3.77 1.22 -5.16
C ILE A 117 2.77 1.20 -4.00
N ASN A 118 2.69 0.07 -3.31
CA ASN A 118 1.96 -0.06 -2.05
C ASN A 118 2.94 -0.25 -0.90
N VAL A 119 2.79 0.52 0.18
CA VAL A 119 3.69 0.52 1.33
C VAL A 119 2.94 0.27 2.64
N TYR A 120 3.65 -0.36 3.60
CA TYR A 120 3.28 -0.43 5.00
C TYR A 120 4.50 -0.07 5.84
N MET A 121 4.51 1.15 6.38
CA MET A 121 5.67 1.70 7.07
C MET A 121 5.70 1.30 8.56
N PRO A 122 6.87 1.26 9.22
CA PRO A 122 6.99 1.08 10.66
C PRO A 122 6.17 2.11 11.45
N SER A 123 5.63 1.70 12.60
CA SER A 123 4.68 2.50 13.38
C SER A 123 5.23 3.10 14.68
N SER A 124 6.48 2.79 15.06
CA SER A 124 7.15 3.32 16.24
C SER A 124 8.15 4.42 15.88
N ASP A 125 8.46 5.29 16.84
CA ASP A 125 9.50 6.33 16.75
C ASP A 125 10.80 5.93 17.49
N ASP A 126 10.96 4.66 17.88
CA ASP A 126 12.25 4.20 18.38
C ASP A 126 13.32 4.18 17.28
N ALA A 127 14.59 4.14 17.66
CA ALA A 127 15.69 4.29 16.72
C ALA A 127 15.70 3.20 15.64
N ASP A 128 15.41 1.96 16.02
CA ASP A 128 15.43 0.82 15.08
C ASP A 128 14.31 0.94 14.03
N ASP A 129 13.12 1.39 14.42
CA ASP A 129 11.99 1.62 13.52
C ASP A 129 12.22 2.85 12.64
N LEU A 130 12.88 3.92 13.12
CA LEU A 130 13.23 5.08 12.29
C LEU A 130 14.29 4.72 11.25
N ASP A 131 15.27 3.88 11.58
CA ASP A 131 16.26 3.38 10.63
C ASP A 131 15.60 2.48 9.57
N ALA A 132 14.70 1.60 9.99
CA ALA A 132 13.89 0.80 9.08
C ALA A 132 13.02 1.67 8.18
N TYR A 133 12.38 2.71 8.71
CA TYR A 133 11.57 3.68 7.97
C TYR A 133 12.41 4.37 6.89
N SER A 134 13.58 4.90 7.27
CA SER A 134 14.52 5.53 6.34
C SER A 134 14.99 4.58 5.24
N SER A 135 15.32 3.33 5.58
CA SER A 135 15.75 2.31 4.62
C SER A 135 14.66 1.98 3.59
N ILE A 136 13.39 1.92 4.03
CA ILE A 136 12.25 1.71 3.13
C ILE A 136 12.08 2.89 2.18
N LEU A 137 12.18 4.13 2.67
CA LEU A 137 12.12 5.34 1.83
C LEU A 137 13.23 5.34 0.76
N GLN A 138 14.47 4.98 1.13
CA GLN A 138 15.58 4.87 0.20
C GLN A 138 15.33 3.80 -0.88
N GLU A 139 14.72 2.67 -0.50
CA GLU A 139 14.33 1.65 -1.47
C GLU A 139 13.27 2.15 -2.44
N ILE A 140 12.24 2.87 -1.95
CA ILE A 140 11.21 3.49 -2.79
C ILE A 140 11.85 4.46 -3.79
N SER A 141 12.73 5.37 -3.34
CA SER A 141 13.49 6.26 -4.22
C SER A 141 14.26 5.50 -5.29
N SER A 142 14.95 4.42 -4.90
CA SER A 142 15.69 3.56 -5.85
C SER A 142 14.76 2.90 -6.88
N ILE A 143 13.56 2.49 -6.48
CA ILE A 143 12.56 1.92 -7.39
C ILE A 143 12.08 3.00 -8.38
N CYS A 144 11.77 4.21 -7.90
CA CYS A 144 11.36 5.34 -8.74
C CYS A 144 12.41 5.70 -9.79
N VAL A 145 13.69 5.83 -9.39
CA VAL A 145 14.80 6.16 -10.28
C VAL A 145 15.04 5.07 -11.33
N LYS A 146 14.98 3.79 -10.95
CA LYS A 146 15.22 2.68 -11.86
C LYS A 146 14.09 2.42 -12.85
N ASN A 147 12.89 2.82 -12.51
CA ASN A 147 11.68 2.55 -13.30
C ASN A 147 11.04 3.84 -13.79
N LEU A 148 11.84 4.76 -14.33
CA LEU A 148 11.37 6.05 -14.84
C LEU A 148 10.07 5.91 -15.64
N THR A 149 9.02 6.48 -15.12
CA THR A 149 7.68 6.51 -15.72
C THR A 149 7.10 7.91 -15.61
N PRO A 150 6.23 8.33 -16.54
CA PRO A 150 5.63 9.66 -16.47
C PRO A 150 4.69 9.84 -15.28
N MET A 151 4.23 8.74 -14.67
CA MET A 151 3.31 8.77 -13.53
C MET A 151 3.80 7.80 -12.44
N ILE A 152 3.86 8.30 -11.21
CA ILE A 152 4.19 7.51 -10.02
C ILE A 152 3.04 7.69 -9.03
N ILE A 153 2.50 6.57 -8.55
CA ILE A 153 1.48 6.53 -7.50
C ILE A 153 2.01 5.66 -6.37
N ILE A 154 2.10 6.25 -5.19
CA ILE A 154 2.53 5.56 -3.97
C ILE A 154 1.38 5.66 -2.97
N GLY A 155 0.72 4.53 -2.73
CA GLY A 155 -0.34 4.41 -1.75
C GLY A 155 0.07 3.50 -0.61
N GLY A 156 -0.73 3.47 0.46
CA GLY A 156 -0.49 2.58 1.58
C GLY A 156 -0.63 3.24 2.94
N ASP A 157 -0.14 2.56 3.96
CA ASP A 157 -0.12 3.07 5.33
C ASP A 157 1.28 3.60 5.66
N TRP A 158 1.39 4.91 5.68
CA TRP A 158 2.65 5.61 5.95
C TRP A 158 3.01 5.67 7.43
N ASN A 159 2.07 5.40 8.32
CA ASN A 159 2.23 5.56 9.77
C ASN A 159 2.85 6.92 10.18
N ALA A 160 2.61 7.94 9.37
CA ALA A 160 3.07 9.30 9.57
C ALA A 160 1.87 10.27 9.51
N ASP A 161 1.76 11.14 10.51
CA ASP A 161 0.72 12.15 10.58
C ASP A 161 1.30 13.50 10.16
N PRO A 162 0.90 14.07 9.01
CA PRO A 162 1.42 15.36 8.54
C PRO A 162 1.28 16.52 9.53
N CYS A 163 0.34 16.41 10.48
CA CYS A 163 0.13 17.42 11.51
C CYS A 163 1.08 17.30 12.71
N ARG A 164 1.82 16.19 12.82
CA ARG A 164 2.79 15.96 13.90
C ARG A 164 4.19 16.42 13.53
N ASN A 165 5.05 16.51 14.55
CA ASN A 165 6.47 16.82 14.38
C ASN A 165 7.35 15.74 15.05
N ASP A 166 7.01 14.45 14.80
CA ASP A 166 7.80 13.29 15.21
C ASP A 166 8.84 12.90 14.15
N GLY A 167 9.67 11.90 14.47
CA GLY A 167 10.75 11.44 13.59
C GLY A 167 10.25 10.94 12.25
N ARG A 168 9.21 10.09 12.25
CA ARG A 168 8.62 9.53 11.03
C ARG A 168 8.03 10.60 10.14
N THR A 169 7.29 11.54 10.72
CA THR A 169 6.67 12.62 9.97
C THR A 169 7.71 13.52 9.31
N ARG A 170 8.86 13.78 9.96
CA ARG A 170 9.95 14.51 9.33
C ARG A 170 10.53 13.76 8.15
N LEU A 171 10.86 12.47 8.32
CA LEU A 171 11.37 11.63 7.24
C LEU A 171 10.40 11.56 6.06
N PHE A 172 9.09 11.39 6.32
CA PHE A 172 8.06 11.36 5.31
C PHE A 172 7.97 12.68 4.53
N LYS A 173 7.93 13.83 5.23
CA LYS A 173 7.88 15.16 4.58
C LYS A 173 9.12 15.43 3.73
N ASP A 174 10.29 15.05 4.22
CA ASP A 174 11.54 15.23 3.48
C ASP A 174 11.57 14.35 2.23
N PHE A 175 11.09 13.11 2.33
CA PHE A 175 10.92 12.21 1.19
C PHE A 175 9.97 12.79 0.12
N ILE A 176 8.76 13.23 0.50
CA ILE A 176 7.79 13.84 -0.42
C ILE A 176 8.42 15.02 -1.16
N ARG A 177 9.14 15.88 -0.44
CA ARG A 177 9.82 17.05 -1.01
C ARG A 177 10.96 16.65 -1.96
N HIS A 178 11.79 15.70 -1.54
CA HIS A 178 12.94 15.23 -2.31
C HIS A 178 12.52 14.57 -3.63
N GLU A 179 11.50 13.73 -3.58
CA GLU A 179 10.99 13.01 -4.76
C GLU A 179 10.03 13.88 -5.61
N ASN A 180 9.80 15.14 -5.22
CA ASN A 180 8.85 16.05 -5.89
C ASN A 180 7.44 15.45 -6.03
N LEU A 181 6.99 14.76 -4.99
CA LEU A 181 5.65 14.17 -4.90
C LEU A 181 4.66 15.19 -4.32
N CYS A 182 3.38 15.02 -4.64
CA CYS A 182 2.30 15.73 -3.99
C CYS A 182 1.39 14.75 -3.25
N ASN A 183 0.82 15.21 -2.12
CA ASN A 183 -0.19 14.43 -1.42
C ASN A 183 -1.52 14.54 -2.19
N ALA A 184 -2.19 13.42 -2.41
CA ALA A 184 -3.50 13.41 -3.08
C ALA A 184 -4.56 14.24 -2.34
N LEU A 185 -4.44 14.38 -1.01
CA LEU A 185 -5.32 15.23 -0.21
C LEU A 185 -5.14 16.73 -0.51
N ASP A 186 -3.94 17.15 -0.94
CA ASP A 186 -3.66 18.53 -1.30
C ASP A 186 -4.20 18.91 -2.70
N LEU A 187 -4.66 17.92 -3.47
CA LEU A 187 -5.21 18.12 -4.81
C LEU A 187 -6.71 18.46 -4.82
N ASP A 188 -7.28 18.76 -3.66
CA ASP A 188 -8.71 19.13 -3.48
C ASP A 188 -9.72 18.09 -4.02
N ILE A 189 -9.26 16.83 -4.15
CA ILE A 189 -10.05 15.73 -4.74
C ILE A 189 -10.94 15.06 -3.69
N SER A 190 -10.66 15.24 -2.41
CA SER A 190 -11.47 14.67 -1.32
C SER A 190 -11.57 15.63 -0.13
N ASN A 191 -12.78 15.88 0.33
CA ASN A 191 -13.05 16.58 1.60
C ASN A 191 -12.85 15.66 2.83
N VAL A 192 -11.99 14.66 2.75
CA VAL A 192 -11.73 13.73 3.85
C VAL A 192 -10.54 14.26 4.65
N PRO A 193 -10.76 14.81 5.86
CA PRO A 193 -9.70 15.43 6.64
C PRO A 193 -8.73 14.43 7.26
N TYR A 194 -9.07 13.13 7.24
CA TYR A 194 -8.24 12.04 7.76
C TYR A 194 -8.61 10.70 7.12
N THR A 195 -7.66 9.80 7.05
CA THR A 195 -7.86 8.44 6.51
C THR A 195 -8.08 7.39 7.61
N PHE A 196 -7.74 7.72 8.85
CA PHE A 196 -7.88 6.84 10.01
C PHE A 196 -8.21 7.63 11.28
N SER A 197 -9.18 7.16 12.07
CA SER A 197 -9.55 7.73 13.36
C SER A 197 -9.71 6.61 14.40
N THR A 198 -9.09 6.75 15.58
CA THR A 198 -9.36 5.88 16.73
C THR A 198 -10.24 6.62 17.73
N LYS A 199 -11.39 6.04 18.07
CA LYS A 199 -12.19 6.48 19.22
C LYS A 199 -11.50 6.04 20.52
N ASN A 200 -10.44 6.72 20.92
CA ASN A 200 -9.88 6.56 22.24
C ASN A 200 -9.79 7.91 22.92
N ARG A 201 -10.69 8.10 23.89
CA ARG A 201 -10.63 9.07 24.99
C ARG A 201 -9.95 10.40 24.62
N ASN A 202 -10.71 11.31 24.02
CA ASN A 202 -10.42 12.74 23.90
C ASN A 202 -9.29 13.19 22.93
N ARG A 203 -8.89 12.37 21.94
CA ARG A 203 -8.06 12.86 20.82
C ARG A 203 -8.39 12.04 19.57
N GLU A 204 -8.89 12.69 18.55
CA GLU A 204 -8.87 12.18 17.18
C GLU A 204 -7.41 12.22 16.71
N ILE A 205 -6.87 11.08 16.34
CA ILE A 205 -5.53 10.98 15.77
C ILE A 205 -5.72 10.84 14.26
N MET A 206 -5.29 11.85 13.53
CA MET A 206 -5.20 11.80 12.08
C MET A 206 -3.93 11.04 11.68
N THR A 207 -4.04 10.00 10.89
CA THR A 207 -2.94 9.34 10.18
C THR A 207 -3.36 8.97 8.78
#